data_d0ea0e57c44a87bf23206f5ccafb685a
#
_entry.id   d0ea0e57c44a87bf23206f5ccafb685a
#
_cell.length_a   1.000
_cell.length_b   1.000
_cell.length_c   1.000
_cell.angle_alpha   90.00
_cell.angle_beta   90.00
_cell.angle_gamma   90.00
#
_symmetry.space_group_name_H-M   'P 1'
#
loop_
_entity.id
_entity.type
_entity.pdbx_description
1 polymer ?
#
loop_
_entity_poly.entity_id
_entity_poly.type
_entity_poly.pdbx_seq_one_letter_code
_entity_poly.pdbx_strand_id
1 'polypeptide(L)'
;MRQAYRIIPIYTADVSGVCSALYELGGMTVMHDPSGCNSTYNTHDEIRWYDEDSLIFISGLTEIDAIMGNDEKFIHDIEEAASELKPRFIALASSPIPYMNGTDFSAIAEVTEQDTGIPTFAVPTNGMHDYVRGAGMALEAIAEHFVLPKSHAEDVSNKNTEEKGRNRLVNLLGVTPLDFGPLDHAETMKRSLEQYGWQINSMWAMGDSLDQLSKSADAAVNVVVSSVGIRAAKVLQRKFGTPYVVGAPVGRFTEKLSEAMEAAVSGEKEDNVVYAACRMSAENLQDVNDAKESPSHRAEMTLIGEPVTMGSLAAAIELQYSRSVRVLCPLEETEGVLTPGDEAVCGEEMMEEKLKDAGIIAADPLYRPICPKDAQFFELPHIAFSGRIYLKKIKQMPGFADLI
;
A
#
# COMPACT_ATOMS: atom_id res chain seq x y z
N MET A 1 -20.70 -29.49 -13.36
CA MET A 1 -20.02 -28.37 -14.06
C MET A 1 -19.64 -27.39 -12.98
N ARG A 2 -18.34 -27.12 -12.76
CA ARG A 2 -17.95 -26.05 -11.83
C ARG A 2 -18.49 -24.75 -12.39
N GLN A 3 -19.11 -23.95 -11.54
CA GLN A 3 -19.62 -22.64 -11.90
C GLN A 3 -18.45 -21.70 -12.23
N ALA A 4 -18.61 -20.86 -13.25
CA ALA A 4 -17.63 -19.81 -13.50
C ALA A 4 -17.57 -18.82 -12.31
N TYR A 5 -16.42 -18.22 -12.08
CA TYR A 5 -16.27 -17.16 -11.08
C TYR A 5 -17.29 -16.03 -11.34
N ARG A 6 -17.88 -15.50 -10.27
CA ARG A 6 -18.80 -14.36 -10.29
C ARG A 6 -18.09 -13.04 -10.07
N ILE A 7 -16.93 -13.10 -9.44
CA ILE A 7 -16.11 -11.92 -9.12
C ILE A 7 -14.65 -12.16 -9.43
N ILE A 8 -13.92 -11.08 -9.66
CA ILE A 8 -12.46 -11.03 -9.63
C ILE A 8 -12.11 -10.34 -8.31
N PRO A 9 -11.57 -11.05 -7.29
CA PRO A 9 -11.36 -10.49 -5.95
C PRO A 9 -10.37 -9.33 -5.93
N ILE A 10 -9.36 -9.37 -6.80
CA ILE A 10 -8.33 -8.33 -6.94
C ILE A 10 -8.14 -8.11 -8.44
N TYR A 11 -8.29 -6.87 -8.85
CA TYR A 11 -8.18 -6.49 -10.26
C TYR A 11 -6.76 -6.05 -10.64
N THR A 12 -6.07 -5.36 -9.73
CA THR A 12 -4.80 -4.69 -10.03
C THR A 12 -3.60 -5.58 -9.71
N ALA A 13 -2.77 -5.85 -10.73
CA ALA A 13 -1.57 -6.67 -10.63
C ALA A 13 -0.33 -5.90 -10.15
N ASP A 14 0.75 -6.64 -9.86
CA ASP A 14 2.04 -6.11 -9.39
C ASP A 14 2.63 -5.05 -10.34
N VAL A 15 2.56 -5.23 -11.64
CA VAL A 15 3.06 -4.26 -12.64
C VAL A 15 2.34 -2.92 -12.48
N SER A 16 1.01 -2.93 -12.32
CA SER A 16 0.22 -1.72 -12.09
C SER A 16 0.55 -1.08 -10.74
N GLY A 17 0.86 -1.90 -9.74
CA GLY A 17 1.34 -1.44 -8.44
C GLY A 17 2.63 -0.63 -8.53
N VAL A 18 3.62 -1.11 -9.33
CA VAL A 18 4.86 -0.36 -9.60
C VAL A 18 4.56 0.99 -10.22
N CYS A 19 3.77 1.01 -11.28
CA CYS A 19 3.43 2.24 -11.99
C CYS A 19 2.73 3.24 -11.07
N SER A 20 1.79 2.79 -10.25
CA SER A 20 1.07 3.65 -9.30
C SER A 20 1.98 4.23 -8.21
N ALA A 21 2.91 3.42 -7.69
CA ALA A 21 3.83 3.86 -6.64
C ALA A 21 4.88 4.88 -7.12
N LEU A 22 5.27 4.84 -8.40
CA LEU A 22 6.30 5.70 -8.98
C LEU A 22 5.74 6.88 -9.78
N TYR A 23 4.42 7.00 -9.90
CA TYR A 23 3.71 7.88 -10.83
C TYR A 23 4.17 9.36 -10.77
N GLU A 24 4.27 9.93 -9.56
CA GLU A 24 4.54 11.36 -9.33
C GLU A 24 6.04 11.68 -9.14
N LEU A 25 6.92 10.67 -9.21
CA LEU A 25 8.32 10.84 -8.80
C LEU A 25 9.24 11.36 -9.90
N GLY A 26 8.71 11.58 -11.12
CA GLY A 26 9.47 12.10 -12.25
C GLY A 26 10.45 11.08 -12.87
N GLY A 27 10.28 9.81 -12.57
CA GLY A 27 10.99 8.70 -13.19
C GLY A 27 10.26 8.16 -14.41
N MET A 28 11.01 7.50 -15.30
CA MET A 28 10.46 6.76 -16.42
C MET A 28 10.24 5.31 -16.02
N THR A 29 8.98 4.88 -15.94
CA THR A 29 8.60 3.49 -15.65
C THR A 29 8.29 2.78 -16.95
N VAL A 30 9.06 1.74 -17.29
CA VAL A 30 8.91 0.98 -18.53
C VAL A 30 8.41 -0.42 -18.21
N MET A 31 7.20 -0.72 -18.66
CA MET A 31 6.63 -2.07 -18.65
C MET A 31 7.10 -2.82 -19.89
N HIS A 32 7.91 -3.85 -19.72
CA HIS A 32 8.28 -4.71 -20.86
C HIS A 32 7.14 -5.69 -21.15
N ASP A 33 6.36 -5.38 -22.19
CA ASP A 33 5.09 -6.05 -22.50
C ASP A 33 4.71 -5.87 -23.97
N PRO A 34 3.93 -6.80 -24.55
CA PRO A 34 3.34 -6.65 -25.90
C PRO A 34 2.27 -5.55 -26.02
N SER A 35 1.92 -4.84 -24.97
CA SER A 35 0.92 -3.76 -24.89
C SER A 35 -0.55 -4.17 -24.64
N GLY A 36 -0.89 -5.44 -24.81
CA GLY A 36 -2.29 -5.86 -24.71
C GLY A 36 -2.88 -5.80 -23.30
N CYS A 37 -2.16 -6.27 -22.31
CA CYS A 37 -2.65 -6.38 -20.92
C CYS A 37 -2.40 -5.12 -20.11
N ASN A 38 -1.22 -4.52 -20.21
CA ASN A 38 -0.83 -3.40 -19.35
C ASN A 38 -1.37 -2.03 -19.81
N SER A 39 -1.90 -1.91 -21.04
CA SER A 39 -2.55 -0.68 -21.49
C SER A 39 -3.78 -0.29 -20.67
N THR A 40 -4.41 -1.26 -20.00
CA THR A 40 -5.57 -1.02 -19.14
C THR A 40 -5.21 -0.27 -17.86
N TYR A 41 -3.97 -0.38 -17.37
CA TYR A 41 -3.51 0.37 -16.22
C TYR A 41 -3.79 1.88 -16.37
N ASN A 42 -3.34 2.48 -17.44
CA ASN A 42 -3.50 3.92 -17.68
C ASN A 42 -4.95 4.35 -17.85
N THR A 43 -5.80 3.49 -18.42
CA THR A 43 -7.17 3.86 -18.76
C THR A 43 -8.18 3.52 -17.68
N HIS A 44 -7.89 2.56 -16.78
CA HIS A 44 -8.87 2.04 -15.82
C HIS A 44 -8.42 2.10 -14.37
N ASP A 45 -7.12 1.93 -14.08
CA ASP A 45 -6.65 1.80 -12.70
C ASP A 45 -6.07 3.10 -12.14
N GLU A 46 -5.34 3.87 -12.96
CA GLU A 46 -4.71 5.10 -12.50
C GLU A 46 -5.69 6.27 -12.55
N ILE A 47 -6.08 6.73 -11.38
CA ILE A 47 -7.05 7.82 -11.25
C ILE A 47 -6.49 9.20 -11.59
N ARG A 48 -5.15 9.37 -11.52
CA ARG A 48 -4.44 10.63 -11.83
C ARG A 48 -4.17 10.83 -13.33
N TRP A 49 -4.42 9.81 -14.15
CA TRP A 49 -4.05 9.77 -15.56
C TRP A 49 -4.48 10.99 -16.40
N TYR A 50 -5.59 11.61 -16.05
CA TYR A 50 -6.09 12.79 -16.76
C TYR A 50 -5.69 14.13 -16.13
N ASP A 51 -5.18 14.11 -14.91
CA ASP A 51 -4.92 15.30 -14.12
C ASP A 51 -3.42 15.58 -13.97
N GLU A 52 -2.57 14.53 -14.09
CA GLU A 52 -1.13 14.62 -13.87
C GLU A 52 -0.36 13.85 -14.94
N ASP A 53 0.69 14.47 -15.47
CA ASP A 53 1.60 13.84 -16.44
C ASP A 53 2.53 12.85 -15.74
N SER A 54 2.75 11.69 -16.37
CA SER A 54 3.73 10.70 -15.92
C SER A 54 4.43 10.03 -17.08
N LEU A 55 5.70 9.62 -16.87
CA LEU A 55 6.52 8.94 -17.86
C LEU A 55 6.36 7.41 -17.72
N ILE A 56 5.19 6.90 -18.07
CA ILE A 56 4.90 5.46 -18.05
C ILE A 56 4.80 4.95 -19.50
N PHE A 57 5.62 3.96 -19.81
CA PHE A 57 5.74 3.40 -21.16
C PHE A 57 5.56 1.89 -21.18
N ILE A 58 5.13 1.40 -22.32
CA ILE A 58 5.07 -0.03 -22.66
C ILE A 58 6.02 -0.23 -23.82
N SER A 59 6.92 -1.21 -23.72
CA SER A 59 7.97 -1.45 -24.71
C SER A 59 7.46 -1.91 -26.08
N GLY A 60 6.21 -2.38 -26.17
CA GLY A 60 5.67 -2.92 -27.41
C GLY A 60 6.39 -4.18 -27.88
N LEU A 61 6.74 -5.09 -26.97
CA LEU A 61 7.40 -6.36 -27.24
C LEU A 61 6.69 -7.13 -28.36
N THR A 62 7.39 -7.38 -29.45
CA THR A 62 6.85 -8.18 -30.56
C THR A 62 7.08 -9.67 -30.32
N GLU A 63 6.30 -10.52 -31.04
CA GLU A 63 6.48 -11.96 -30.97
C GLU A 63 7.90 -12.39 -31.39
N ILE A 64 8.45 -11.71 -32.39
CA ILE A 64 9.81 -11.99 -32.90
C ILE A 64 10.85 -11.60 -31.82
N ASP A 65 10.73 -10.42 -31.23
CA ASP A 65 11.65 -9.96 -30.18
C ASP A 65 11.62 -10.91 -28.98
N ALA A 66 10.41 -11.38 -28.59
CA ALA A 66 10.25 -12.35 -27.51
C ALA A 66 10.90 -13.72 -27.79
N ILE A 67 10.81 -14.20 -29.04
CA ILE A 67 11.41 -15.49 -29.46
C ILE A 67 12.94 -15.37 -29.58
N MET A 68 13.44 -14.25 -30.09
CA MET A 68 14.87 -14.03 -30.33
C MET A 68 15.63 -13.57 -29.09
N GLY A 69 14.95 -13.09 -28.06
CA GLY A 69 15.60 -12.49 -26.89
C GLY A 69 16.33 -11.19 -27.26
N ASN A 70 15.65 -10.26 -27.93
CA ASN A 70 16.27 -9.04 -28.46
C ASN A 70 16.31 -7.93 -27.43
N ASP A 71 17.18 -8.07 -26.41
CA ASP A 71 17.35 -7.08 -25.34
C ASP A 71 18.01 -5.79 -25.85
N GLU A 72 18.87 -5.85 -26.87
CA GLU A 72 19.54 -4.67 -27.45
C GLU A 72 18.55 -3.64 -27.97
N LYS A 73 17.49 -4.08 -28.64
CA LYS A 73 16.43 -3.18 -29.10
C LYS A 73 15.71 -2.51 -27.94
N PHE A 74 15.40 -3.27 -26.90
CA PHE A 74 14.72 -2.76 -25.71
C PHE A 74 15.56 -1.71 -25.00
N ILE A 75 16.87 -1.96 -24.82
CA ILE A 75 17.82 -1.00 -24.25
C ILE A 75 17.88 0.28 -25.10
N HIS A 76 18.04 0.13 -26.42
CA HIS A 76 18.12 1.27 -27.34
C HIS A 76 16.85 2.15 -27.32
N ASP A 77 15.67 1.55 -27.32
CA ASP A 77 14.39 2.28 -27.22
C ASP A 77 14.28 3.08 -25.90
N ILE A 78 14.79 2.52 -24.78
CA ILE A 78 14.86 3.21 -23.48
C ILE A 78 15.84 4.38 -23.54
N GLU A 79 17.04 4.19 -24.11
CA GLU A 79 18.06 5.23 -24.22
C GLU A 79 17.58 6.42 -25.07
N GLU A 80 16.91 6.14 -26.21
CA GLU A 80 16.34 7.18 -27.06
C GLU A 80 15.30 7.99 -26.29
N ALA A 81 14.35 7.32 -25.64
CA ALA A 81 13.34 7.98 -24.81
C ALA A 81 13.96 8.76 -23.65
N ALA A 82 14.94 8.19 -22.96
CA ALA A 82 15.61 8.84 -21.83
C ALA A 82 16.39 10.10 -22.25
N SER A 83 17.01 10.07 -23.43
CA SER A 83 17.74 11.24 -23.97
C SER A 83 16.84 12.44 -24.25
N GLU A 84 15.60 12.17 -24.68
CA GLU A 84 14.58 13.19 -24.97
C GLU A 84 13.88 13.68 -23.71
N LEU A 85 13.42 12.74 -22.85
CA LEU A 85 12.55 13.03 -21.71
C LEU A 85 13.32 13.40 -20.43
N LYS A 86 14.59 12.99 -20.31
CA LYS A 86 15.47 13.27 -19.17
C LYS A 86 14.84 12.93 -17.81
N PRO A 87 14.42 11.69 -17.60
CA PRO A 87 13.77 11.28 -16.36
C PRO A 87 14.78 11.33 -15.20
N ARG A 88 14.26 11.40 -13.99
CA ARG A 88 15.08 11.38 -12.77
C ARG A 88 15.68 10.01 -12.46
N PHE A 89 14.99 8.96 -12.89
CA PHE A 89 15.40 7.55 -12.83
C PHE A 89 14.65 6.76 -13.88
N ILE A 90 15.10 5.52 -14.11
CA ILE A 90 14.42 4.56 -14.98
C ILE A 90 14.08 3.33 -14.15
N ALA A 91 12.81 2.90 -14.16
CA ALA A 91 12.35 1.70 -13.49
C ALA A 91 11.83 0.70 -14.53
N LEU A 92 12.37 -0.53 -14.51
CA LEU A 92 11.99 -1.59 -15.44
C LEU A 92 11.08 -2.60 -14.74
N ALA A 93 9.87 -2.81 -15.28
CA ALA A 93 8.91 -3.77 -14.76
C ALA A 93 8.61 -4.86 -15.79
N SER A 94 8.50 -6.10 -15.33
CA SER A 94 8.25 -7.26 -16.18
C SER A 94 6.78 -7.66 -16.19
N SER A 95 6.27 -7.96 -17.38
CA SER A 95 5.00 -8.67 -17.57
C SER A 95 5.21 -10.20 -17.63
N PRO A 96 4.15 -11.03 -17.70
CA PRO A 96 4.31 -12.49 -17.71
C PRO A 96 5.20 -13.03 -18.86
N ILE A 97 5.15 -12.43 -20.05
CA ILE A 97 5.90 -12.96 -21.20
C ILE A 97 7.42 -12.81 -21.03
N PRO A 98 7.98 -11.63 -20.78
CA PRO A 98 9.41 -11.50 -20.52
C PRO A 98 9.88 -12.31 -19.31
N TYR A 99 9.06 -12.39 -18.26
CA TYR A 99 9.34 -13.21 -17.09
C TYR A 99 9.50 -14.70 -17.46
N MET A 100 8.58 -15.24 -18.25
CA MET A 100 8.62 -16.64 -18.73
C MET A 100 9.79 -16.90 -19.67
N ASN A 101 10.20 -15.91 -20.44
CA ASN A 101 11.36 -15.99 -21.34
C ASN A 101 12.70 -15.90 -20.60
N GLY A 102 12.68 -15.52 -19.31
CA GLY A 102 13.89 -15.39 -18.50
C GLY A 102 14.71 -14.14 -18.82
N THR A 103 14.08 -13.06 -19.26
CA THR A 103 14.74 -11.76 -19.50
C THR A 103 15.44 -11.28 -18.23
N ASP A 104 16.74 -10.96 -18.31
CA ASP A 104 17.53 -10.47 -17.18
C ASP A 104 17.41 -8.96 -17.02
N PHE A 105 16.35 -8.52 -16.35
CA PHE A 105 16.09 -7.09 -16.10
C PHE A 105 17.18 -6.42 -15.26
N SER A 106 17.89 -7.16 -14.42
CA SER A 106 18.97 -6.61 -13.62
C SER A 106 20.16 -6.24 -14.51
N ALA A 107 20.54 -7.13 -15.43
CA ALA A 107 21.58 -6.86 -16.40
C ALA A 107 21.20 -5.70 -17.35
N ILE A 108 19.94 -5.68 -17.82
CA ILE A 108 19.42 -4.59 -18.67
C ILE A 108 19.48 -3.26 -17.92
N ALA A 109 19.06 -3.22 -16.66
CA ALA A 109 19.12 -2.00 -15.85
C ALA A 109 20.56 -1.49 -15.68
N GLU A 110 21.52 -2.38 -15.42
CA GLU A 110 22.93 -2.03 -15.27
C GLU A 110 23.51 -1.44 -16.55
N VAL A 111 23.24 -2.06 -17.71
CA VAL A 111 23.70 -1.54 -19.02
C VAL A 111 23.05 -0.19 -19.30
N THR A 112 21.73 -0.08 -19.14
CA THR A 112 21.01 1.19 -19.35
C THR A 112 21.54 2.33 -18.47
N GLU A 113 21.85 2.05 -17.19
CA GLU A 113 22.44 3.05 -16.29
C GLU A 113 23.83 3.47 -16.74
N GLN A 114 24.69 2.53 -17.20
CA GLN A 114 26.00 2.83 -17.71
C GLN A 114 25.97 3.71 -18.96
N ASP A 115 25.04 3.44 -19.87
CA ASP A 115 24.97 4.15 -21.17
C ASP A 115 24.26 5.50 -21.06
N THR A 116 23.25 5.63 -20.20
CA THR A 116 22.50 6.88 -20.03
C THR A 116 23.05 7.79 -18.91
N GLY A 117 23.74 7.22 -17.92
CA GLY A 117 24.12 7.91 -16.69
C GLY A 117 22.94 8.25 -15.77
N ILE A 118 21.74 7.71 -16.03
CA ILE A 118 20.54 7.91 -15.23
C ILE A 118 20.37 6.70 -14.31
N PRO A 119 20.13 6.90 -12.98
CA PRO A 119 19.88 5.78 -12.07
C PRO A 119 18.80 4.86 -12.60
N THR A 120 19.12 3.58 -12.79
CA THR A 120 18.21 2.61 -13.40
C THR A 120 18.12 1.37 -12.51
N PHE A 121 16.93 0.89 -12.25
CA PHE A 121 16.71 -0.32 -11.44
C PHE A 121 15.58 -1.18 -11.98
N ALA A 122 15.71 -2.48 -11.75
CA ALA A 122 14.66 -3.44 -12.06
C ALA A 122 13.73 -3.65 -10.87
N VAL A 123 12.43 -3.72 -11.14
CA VAL A 123 11.42 -4.16 -10.18
C VAL A 123 10.91 -5.52 -10.65
N PRO A 124 11.24 -6.63 -9.95
CA PRO A 124 11.02 -7.98 -10.45
C PRO A 124 9.54 -8.41 -10.33
N THR A 125 8.69 -7.78 -11.13
CA THR A 125 7.29 -8.14 -11.31
C THR A 125 7.13 -9.26 -12.34
N ASN A 126 5.96 -9.85 -12.40
CA ASN A 126 5.64 -10.88 -13.39
C ASN A 126 4.17 -10.88 -13.84
N GLY A 127 3.37 -9.92 -13.38
CA GLY A 127 1.94 -9.83 -13.70
C GLY A 127 1.06 -10.90 -13.06
N MET A 128 1.60 -11.74 -12.16
CA MET A 128 0.87 -12.85 -11.53
C MET A 128 0.62 -12.65 -10.02
N HIS A 129 1.14 -11.56 -9.46
CA HIS A 129 0.94 -11.18 -8.06
C HIS A 129 0.04 -9.95 -7.96
N ASP A 130 -0.44 -9.65 -6.76
CA ASP A 130 -1.23 -8.46 -6.52
C ASP A 130 -0.38 -7.17 -6.47
N TYR A 131 -1.06 -6.02 -6.50
CA TYR A 131 -0.45 -4.69 -6.53
C TYR A 131 0.44 -4.38 -5.33
N VAL A 132 0.14 -4.95 -4.14
CA VAL A 132 0.91 -4.70 -2.91
C VAL A 132 2.36 -5.10 -3.10
N ARG A 133 2.58 -6.27 -3.73
CA ARG A 133 3.93 -6.75 -4.03
C ARG A 133 4.69 -5.79 -4.94
N GLY A 134 4.09 -5.39 -6.06
CA GLY A 134 4.74 -4.51 -7.02
C GLY A 134 5.02 -3.11 -6.47
N ALA A 135 4.01 -2.49 -5.87
CA ALA A 135 4.14 -1.18 -5.26
C ALA A 135 5.14 -1.20 -4.08
N GLY A 136 5.10 -2.25 -3.27
CA GLY A 136 6.04 -2.43 -2.16
C GLY A 136 7.50 -2.52 -2.63
N MET A 137 7.78 -3.33 -3.69
CA MET A 137 9.12 -3.42 -4.28
C MET A 137 9.58 -2.10 -4.90
N ALA A 138 8.67 -1.36 -5.55
CA ALA A 138 8.98 -0.06 -6.12
C ALA A 138 9.38 0.97 -5.03
N LEU A 139 8.60 1.05 -3.94
CA LEU A 139 8.94 1.93 -2.82
C LEU A 139 10.21 1.48 -2.07
N GLU A 140 10.46 0.17 -1.99
CA GLU A 140 11.73 -0.38 -1.48
C GLU A 140 12.91 0.13 -2.31
N ALA A 141 12.82 0.05 -3.64
CA ALA A 141 13.87 0.55 -4.54
C ALA A 141 14.09 2.08 -4.37
N ILE A 142 13.02 2.87 -4.25
CA ILE A 142 13.15 4.31 -3.96
C ILE A 142 13.88 4.53 -2.62
N ALA A 143 13.54 3.77 -1.58
CA ALA A 143 14.20 3.90 -0.27
C ALA A 143 15.68 3.51 -0.32
N GLU A 144 16.03 2.51 -1.12
CA GLU A 144 17.42 2.06 -1.29
C GLU A 144 18.28 3.08 -2.07
N HIS A 145 17.75 3.62 -3.15
CA HIS A 145 18.55 4.40 -4.11
C HIS A 145 18.52 5.91 -3.84
N PHE A 146 17.42 6.47 -3.30
CA PHE A 146 17.24 7.93 -3.31
C PHE A 146 17.15 8.59 -1.94
N VAL A 147 16.92 7.83 -0.85
CA VAL A 147 16.88 8.44 0.48
C VAL A 147 18.30 8.74 0.95
N LEU A 148 18.54 10.01 1.24
CA LEU A 148 19.82 10.52 1.70
C LEU A 148 19.97 10.35 3.22
N PRO A 149 21.22 10.24 3.74
CA PRO A 149 21.45 10.31 5.18
C PRO A 149 20.88 11.61 5.77
N LYS A 150 20.57 11.58 7.07
CA LYS A 150 20.07 12.76 7.79
C LYS A 150 20.91 13.99 7.45
N SER A 151 20.24 15.05 7.06
CA SER A 151 20.89 16.33 6.91
C SER A 151 21.46 16.72 8.27
N HIS A 152 22.79 16.76 8.40
CA HIS A 152 23.41 17.37 9.55
C HIS A 152 23.03 18.87 9.52
N ALA A 153 21.93 19.22 10.17
CA ALA A 153 21.77 20.58 10.64
C ALA A 153 23.01 20.87 11.48
N GLU A 154 23.84 21.79 11.00
CA GLU A 154 25.08 22.21 11.63
C GLU A 154 24.88 22.29 13.13
N ASP A 155 25.82 21.70 13.88
CA ASP A 155 25.97 21.86 15.31
C ASP A 155 26.04 23.38 15.63
N VAL A 156 24.91 24.03 15.67
CA VAL A 156 24.78 25.29 16.37
C VAL A 156 24.71 24.95 17.85
N SER A 157 25.90 24.87 18.41
CA SER A 157 26.15 24.88 19.85
C SER A 157 25.41 26.07 20.49
N ASN A 158 24.16 25.85 20.86
CA ASN A 158 23.48 26.66 21.87
C ASN A 158 22.89 25.73 22.93
N LYS A 159 23.78 25.31 23.82
CA LYS A 159 23.41 24.74 25.12
C LYS A 159 22.77 25.84 25.95
N ASN A 160 21.48 26.04 25.85
CA ASN A 160 20.65 26.61 26.94
C ASN A 160 19.21 26.81 26.37
N THR A 161 18.41 25.77 26.39
CA THR A 161 16.97 25.86 26.65
C THR A 161 16.44 24.45 26.87
N GLU A 162 15.96 24.20 28.10
CA GLU A 162 15.35 22.95 28.52
C GLU A 162 13.93 22.73 27.93
N GLU A 163 13.78 22.97 26.64
CA GLU A 163 12.67 22.47 25.83
C GLU A 163 13.26 21.92 24.54
N LYS A 164 13.85 20.72 24.61
CA LYS A 164 14.00 19.88 23.44
C LYS A 164 12.60 19.54 22.97
N GLY A 165 12.04 20.36 22.08
CA GLY A 165 10.89 19.98 21.28
C GLY A 165 11.25 18.63 20.65
N ARG A 166 10.59 17.53 21.07
CA ARG A 166 10.79 16.21 20.48
C ARG A 166 10.56 16.38 18.99
N ASN A 167 11.50 15.89 18.16
CA ASN A 167 11.28 15.84 16.73
C ASN A 167 9.97 15.06 16.47
N ARG A 168 8.96 15.71 15.91
CA ARG A 168 7.65 15.16 15.61
C ARG A 168 7.41 15.04 14.08
N LEU A 169 8.51 14.94 13.33
CA LEU A 169 8.43 14.69 11.90
C LEU A 169 8.10 13.22 11.64
N VAL A 170 7.15 12.97 10.75
CA VAL A 170 6.68 11.62 10.39
C VAL A 170 6.58 11.44 8.88
N ASN A 171 6.98 10.28 8.38
CA ASN A 171 6.69 9.87 7.01
C ASN A 171 5.44 8.98 6.99
N LEU A 172 4.57 9.19 6.03
CA LEU A 172 3.45 8.29 5.72
C LEU A 172 3.88 7.38 4.56
N LEU A 173 3.95 6.08 4.81
CA LEU A 173 4.42 5.10 3.84
C LEU A 173 3.28 4.24 3.32
N GLY A 174 3.19 4.08 1.99
CA GLY A 174 2.17 3.28 1.34
C GLY A 174 0.88 4.05 1.02
N VAL A 175 0.96 5.37 0.85
CA VAL A 175 -0.18 6.22 0.47
C VAL A 175 -0.44 6.08 -1.04
N THR A 176 -0.94 4.93 -1.48
CA THR A 176 -1.26 4.70 -2.89
C THR A 176 -2.69 5.14 -3.23
N PRO A 177 -2.96 5.64 -4.44
CA PRO A 177 -4.33 5.86 -4.86
C PRO A 177 -5.12 4.55 -5.00
N LEU A 178 -4.42 3.41 -5.13
CA LEU A 178 -5.03 2.08 -5.16
C LEU A 178 -5.74 1.74 -3.85
N ASP A 179 -5.17 2.18 -2.70
CA ASP A 179 -5.73 1.95 -1.36
C ASP A 179 -6.63 3.11 -0.90
N PHE A 180 -6.24 4.35 -1.19
CA PHE A 180 -6.86 5.53 -0.56
C PHE A 180 -7.68 6.38 -1.54
N GLY A 181 -7.63 6.11 -2.84
CA GLY A 181 -8.31 6.89 -3.85
C GLY A 181 -7.66 8.27 -4.07
N PRO A 182 -8.44 9.35 -4.26
CA PRO A 182 -7.91 10.68 -4.57
C PRO A 182 -7.03 11.30 -3.49
N LEU A 183 -6.16 12.23 -3.88
CA LEU A 183 -5.19 12.90 -3.01
C LEU A 183 -5.83 13.58 -1.79
N ASP A 184 -7.01 14.15 -1.91
CA ASP A 184 -7.73 14.78 -0.80
C ASP A 184 -8.04 13.82 0.36
N HIS A 185 -8.13 12.51 0.08
CA HIS A 185 -8.24 11.48 1.12
C HIS A 185 -6.93 11.32 1.90
N ALA A 186 -5.79 11.33 1.22
CA ALA A 186 -4.47 11.31 1.86
C ALA A 186 -4.24 12.57 2.71
N GLU A 187 -4.65 13.73 2.22
CA GLU A 187 -4.63 15.00 2.97
C GLU A 187 -5.47 14.93 4.26
N THR A 188 -6.55 14.17 4.26
CA THR A 188 -7.35 13.97 5.47
C THR A 188 -6.62 13.14 6.51
N MET A 189 -5.87 12.10 6.11
CA MET A 189 -5.00 11.33 7.02
C MET A 189 -3.92 12.21 7.64
N LYS A 190 -3.28 13.06 6.84
CA LYS A 190 -2.31 14.04 7.28
C LYS A 190 -2.89 14.94 8.38
N ARG A 191 -4.05 15.58 8.11
CA ARG A 191 -4.72 16.45 9.09
C ARG A 191 -5.08 15.71 10.38
N SER A 192 -5.43 14.44 10.29
CA SER A 192 -5.75 13.62 11.48
C SER A 192 -4.54 13.47 12.40
N LEU A 193 -3.33 13.28 11.87
CA LEU A 193 -2.11 13.21 12.65
C LEU A 193 -1.62 14.58 13.14
N GLU A 194 -1.82 15.63 12.34
CA GLU A 194 -1.49 17.01 12.73
C GLU A 194 -2.28 17.48 13.97
N GLN A 195 -3.50 16.98 14.18
CA GLN A 195 -4.29 17.26 15.39
C GLN A 195 -3.63 16.75 16.66
N TYR A 196 -2.76 15.73 16.57
CA TYR A 196 -1.96 15.20 17.68
C TYR A 196 -0.55 15.81 17.73
N GLY A 197 -0.28 16.85 16.95
CA GLY A 197 0.97 17.61 16.93
C GLY A 197 2.09 16.98 16.11
N TRP A 198 1.79 16.00 15.25
CA TRP A 198 2.74 15.46 14.28
C TRP A 198 2.83 16.35 13.04
N GLN A 199 4.03 16.42 12.44
CA GLN A 199 4.25 17.15 11.19
C GLN A 199 4.66 16.16 10.11
N ILE A 200 3.98 16.19 8.96
CA ILE A 200 4.30 15.29 7.87
C ILE A 200 5.58 15.76 7.19
N ASN A 201 6.59 14.89 7.18
CA ASN A 201 7.85 15.08 6.48
C ASN A 201 7.73 14.64 5.02
N SER A 202 7.15 13.46 4.78
CA SER A 202 6.91 12.96 3.43
C SER A 202 5.71 12.00 3.37
N MET A 203 5.02 11.99 2.22
CA MET A 203 3.99 11.02 1.85
C MET A 203 4.48 10.19 0.65
N TRP A 204 4.48 8.87 0.80
CA TRP A 204 5.05 7.96 -0.18
C TRP A 204 4.00 7.33 -1.06
N ALA A 205 4.22 7.38 -2.36
CA ALA A 205 3.44 6.95 -3.51
C ALA A 205 2.45 7.99 -4.05
N MET A 206 1.99 8.95 -3.27
CA MET A 206 1.10 10.03 -3.73
C MET A 206 1.31 11.28 -2.88
N GLY A 207 1.35 12.44 -3.52
CA GLY A 207 1.33 13.76 -2.88
C GLY A 207 2.69 14.43 -2.70
N ASP A 208 3.82 13.70 -2.84
CA ASP A 208 5.16 14.27 -2.69
C ASP A 208 6.10 13.90 -3.84
N SER A 209 7.04 14.80 -4.12
CA SER A 209 8.09 14.59 -5.13
C SER A 209 9.23 13.71 -4.59
N LEU A 210 10.06 13.18 -5.52
CA LEU A 210 11.27 12.43 -5.17
C LEU A 210 12.23 13.25 -4.27
N ASP A 211 12.29 14.57 -4.44
CA ASP A 211 13.12 15.45 -3.60
C ASP A 211 12.62 15.50 -2.15
N GLN A 212 11.32 15.40 -1.94
CA GLN A 212 10.78 15.32 -0.59
C GLN A 212 11.01 13.94 0.01
N LEU A 213 10.79 12.87 -0.77
CA LEU A 213 11.07 11.51 -0.33
C LEU A 213 12.55 11.31 0.03
N SER A 214 13.48 11.94 -0.68
CA SER A 214 14.92 11.83 -0.39
C SER A 214 15.30 12.30 1.03
N LYS A 215 14.48 13.13 1.67
CA LYS A 215 14.68 13.63 3.04
C LYS A 215 14.01 12.76 4.12
N SER A 216 13.50 11.60 3.75
CA SER A 216 12.76 10.73 4.69
C SER A 216 13.56 10.27 5.89
N ALA A 217 14.90 10.27 5.82
CA ALA A 217 15.75 9.99 6.97
C ALA A 217 15.62 11.01 8.12
N ASP A 218 15.14 12.23 7.85
CA ASP A 218 14.98 13.29 8.87
C ASP A 218 13.80 13.04 9.82
N ALA A 219 12.87 12.16 9.43
CA ALA A 219 11.72 11.82 10.27
C ALA A 219 12.12 11.09 11.57
N ALA A 220 11.34 11.31 12.62
CA ALA A 220 11.48 10.63 13.90
C ALA A 220 10.88 9.21 13.87
N VAL A 221 9.82 9.02 13.08
CA VAL A 221 9.09 7.76 12.96
C VAL A 221 8.46 7.64 11.58
N ASN A 222 8.31 6.41 11.08
CA ASN A 222 7.54 6.09 9.88
C ASN A 222 6.19 5.49 10.28
N VAL A 223 5.11 5.93 9.63
CA VAL A 223 3.78 5.32 9.75
C VAL A 223 3.45 4.58 8.47
N VAL A 224 3.28 3.29 8.56
CA VAL A 224 2.88 2.43 7.45
C VAL A 224 1.36 2.37 7.43
N VAL A 225 0.74 3.04 6.47
CA VAL A 225 -0.73 3.16 6.37
C VAL A 225 -1.38 2.08 5.50
N SER A 226 -0.59 1.36 4.72
CA SER A 226 -0.97 0.21 3.90
C SER A 226 0.21 -0.76 3.82
N SER A 227 -0.03 -2.04 3.58
CA SER A 227 1.00 -3.08 3.44
C SER A 227 2.06 -2.72 2.39
N VAL A 228 1.72 -1.92 1.40
CA VAL A 228 2.64 -1.38 0.38
C VAL A 228 3.85 -0.67 1.02
N GLY A 229 3.66 0.01 2.14
CA GLY A 229 4.73 0.77 2.81
C GLY A 229 5.71 -0.07 3.63
N ILE A 230 5.43 -1.34 3.91
CA ILE A 230 6.21 -2.18 4.84
C ILE A 230 7.65 -2.37 4.39
N ARG A 231 7.87 -2.66 3.10
CA ARG A 231 9.21 -2.89 2.55
C ARG A 231 10.08 -1.64 2.68
N ALA A 232 9.57 -0.48 2.29
CA ALA A 232 10.27 0.79 2.45
C ALA A 232 10.55 1.12 3.93
N ALA A 233 9.59 0.88 4.84
CA ALA A 233 9.79 1.07 6.28
C ALA A 233 10.95 0.25 6.84
N LYS A 234 11.07 -1.02 6.43
CA LYS A 234 12.18 -1.91 6.82
C LYS A 234 13.53 -1.39 6.29
N VAL A 235 13.57 -0.85 5.06
CA VAL A 235 14.78 -0.23 4.51
C VAL A 235 15.18 1.00 5.31
N LEU A 236 14.23 1.91 5.57
CA LEU A 236 14.49 3.13 6.34
C LEU A 236 14.95 2.82 7.77
N GLN A 237 14.38 1.80 8.40
CA GLN A 237 14.82 1.34 9.71
C GLN A 237 16.25 0.77 9.66
N ARG A 238 16.55 -0.09 8.67
CA ARG A 238 17.87 -0.71 8.52
C ARG A 238 18.95 0.31 8.20
N LYS A 239 18.69 1.27 7.28
CA LYS A 239 19.71 2.24 6.81
C LYS A 239 19.89 3.42 7.75
N PHE A 240 18.83 3.89 8.38
CA PHE A 240 18.83 5.17 9.12
C PHE A 240 18.41 5.03 10.58
N GLY A 241 17.98 3.83 11.01
CA GLY A 241 17.52 3.59 12.38
C GLY A 241 16.16 4.21 12.70
N THR A 242 15.42 4.71 11.69
CA THR A 242 14.11 5.33 11.91
C THR A 242 13.08 4.25 12.24
N PRO A 243 12.48 4.24 13.43
CA PRO A 243 11.48 3.26 13.81
C PRO A 243 10.22 3.39 12.95
N TYR A 244 9.41 2.34 12.89
CA TYR A 244 8.11 2.42 12.22
C TYR A 244 6.99 1.79 13.03
N VAL A 245 5.79 2.26 12.79
CA VAL A 245 4.53 1.72 13.29
C VAL A 245 3.60 1.43 12.13
N VAL A 246 2.73 0.41 12.26
CA VAL A 246 1.80 -0.03 11.23
C VAL A 246 0.37 0.25 11.67
N GLY A 247 -0.33 1.08 10.90
CA GLY A 247 -1.71 1.45 11.12
C GLY A 247 -2.08 2.73 10.36
N ALA A 248 -3.32 2.81 9.88
CA ALA A 248 -3.85 3.99 9.23
C ALA A 248 -4.66 4.84 10.24
N PRO A 249 -4.56 6.18 10.21
CA PRO A 249 -5.27 7.04 11.16
C PRO A 249 -6.77 7.07 10.86
N VAL A 250 -7.57 6.35 11.64
CA VAL A 250 -9.02 6.22 11.50
C VAL A 250 -9.71 6.42 12.84
N GLY A 251 -10.68 7.35 12.91
CA GLY A 251 -11.52 7.57 14.08
C GLY A 251 -10.75 7.62 15.40
N ARG A 252 -11.25 6.94 16.43
CA ARG A 252 -10.60 6.86 17.75
C ARG A 252 -9.27 6.09 17.77
N PHE A 253 -9.03 5.25 16.76
CA PHE A 253 -7.77 4.55 16.65
C PHE A 253 -6.58 5.50 16.39
N THR A 254 -6.81 6.69 15.81
CA THR A 254 -5.77 7.70 15.57
C THR A 254 -5.05 8.13 16.86
N GLU A 255 -5.75 8.22 17.99
CA GLU A 255 -5.14 8.51 19.28
C GLU A 255 -4.15 7.41 19.69
N LYS A 256 -4.56 6.14 19.57
CA LYS A 256 -3.70 4.98 19.89
C LYS A 256 -2.50 4.89 18.94
N LEU A 257 -2.69 5.23 17.69
CA LEU A 257 -1.61 5.31 16.71
C LEU A 257 -0.59 6.39 17.12
N SER A 258 -1.05 7.58 17.54
CA SER A 258 -0.19 8.67 18.01
C SER A 258 0.59 8.28 19.28
N GLU A 259 -0.05 7.64 20.27
CA GLU A 259 0.62 7.10 21.46
C GLU A 259 1.72 6.11 21.09
N ALA A 260 1.43 5.21 20.14
CA ALA A 260 2.39 4.21 19.66
C ALA A 260 3.58 4.83 18.90
N MET A 261 3.34 5.91 18.14
CA MET A 261 4.40 6.68 17.49
C MET A 261 5.34 7.31 18.52
N GLU A 262 4.79 7.89 19.60
CA GLU A 262 5.61 8.46 20.71
C GLU A 262 6.44 7.39 21.40
N ALA A 263 5.86 6.22 21.67
CA ALA A 263 6.56 5.08 22.25
C ALA A 263 7.68 4.57 21.32
N ALA A 264 7.43 4.51 20.03
CA ALA A 264 8.45 4.10 19.04
C ALA A 264 9.63 5.09 18.99
N VAL A 265 9.37 6.39 19.03
CA VAL A 265 10.42 7.43 19.08
C VAL A 265 11.23 7.35 20.38
N SER A 266 10.59 6.97 21.51
CA SER A 266 11.26 6.81 22.80
C SER A 266 12.03 5.48 22.92
N GLY A 267 11.89 4.56 21.95
CA GLY A 267 12.52 3.24 22.00
C GLY A 267 11.84 2.25 22.95
N GLU A 268 10.60 2.54 23.39
CA GLU A 268 9.85 1.75 24.36
C GLU A 268 8.94 0.69 23.71
N LYS A 269 8.83 0.70 22.36
CA LYS A 269 7.87 -0.14 21.64
C LYS A 269 8.52 -1.41 21.11
N GLU A 270 7.88 -2.57 21.36
CA GLU A 270 8.30 -3.89 20.88
C GLU A 270 7.55 -4.31 19.60
N ASP A 271 6.23 -4.05 19.53
CA ASP A 271 5.39 -4.44 18.39
C ASP A 271 5.10 -3.29 17.44
N ASN A 272 5.31 -3.52 16.14
CA ASN A 272 5.07 -2.49 15.12
C ASN A 272 3.59 -2.34 14.76
N VAL A 273 2.78 -3.41 14.80
CA VAL A 273 1.35 -3.40 14.39
C VAL A 273 0.48 -2.86 15.51
N VAL A 274 0.08 -1.60 15.38
CA VAL A 274 -0.61 -0.87 16.46
C VAL A 274 -2.03 -1.38 16.71
N TYR A 275 -2.78 -1.64 15.64
CA TYR A 275 -4.16 -2.11 15.77
C TYR A 275 -4.28 -3.49 16.43
N ALA A 276 -3.23 -4.32 16.35
CA ALA A 276 -3.25 -5.63 17.02
C ALA A 276 -3.45 -5.52 18.54
N ALA A 277 -2.78 -4.54 19.16
CA ALA A 277 -2.93 -4.28 20.60
C ALA A 277 -4.26 -3.63 20.99
N CYS A 278 -4.98 -3.04 20.02
CA CYS A 278 -6.24 -2.36 20.24
C CYS A 278 -7.47 -3.25 19.99
N ARG A 279 -7.26 -4.40 19.30
CA ARG A 279 -8.32 -5.33 18.96
C ARG A 279 -8.76 -6.13 20.19
N MET A 280 -10.04 -6.41 20.26
CA MET A 280 -10.60 -7.25 21.32
C MET A 280 -10.03 -8.68 21.16
N SER A 281 -9.26 -9.15 22.15
CA SER A 281 -8.79 -10.53 22.13
C SER A 281 -9.98 -11.50 22.30
N ALA A 282 -9.90 -12.65 21.65
CA ALA A 282 -10.90 -13.70 21.82
C ALA A 282 -11.05 -14.14 23.30
N GLU A 283 -10.01 -13.94 24.12
CA GLU A 283 -10.01 -14.21 25.56
C GLU A 283 -10.83 -13.18 26.35
N ASN A 284 -10.80 -11.89 25.96
CA ASN A 284 -11.61 -10.86 26.62
C ASN A 284 -13.11 -10.96 26.30
N LEU A 285 -13.48 -11.68 25.23
CA LEU A 285 -14.87 -12.00 24.91
C LEU A 285 -15.45 -13.11 25.82
N GLN A 286 -14.59 -13.89 26.50
CA GLN A 286 -15.04 -14.95 27.44
C GLN A 286 -15.50 -14.34 28.78
N ASP A 287 -14.92 -13.26 29.27
CA ASP A 287 -15.26 -12.67 30.57
C ASP A 287 -16.61 -11.92 30.56
N VAL A 288 -17.15 -11.57 29.40
CA VAL A 288 -18.46 -10.89 29.28
C VAL A 288 -19.63 -11.92 29.19
N ASN A 289 -19.34 -13.21 28.97
CA ASN A 289 -20.34 -14.24 28.68
C ASN A 289 -20.48 -15.36 29.71
N ASP A 290 -20.19 -15.14 30.99
CA ASP A 290 -20.55 -16.11 32.06
C ASP A 290 -22.07 -16.30 32.26
N ALA A 291 -22.89 -15.87 31.27
CA ALA A 291 -24.33 -16.10 31.27
C ALA A 291 -24.79 -16.62 29.90
N LYS A 292 -24.89 -17.93 29.81
CA LYS A 292 -25.63 -18.76 28.82
C LYS A 292 -24.77 -19.34 27.69
N GLU A 293 -24.72 -20.67 27.75
CA GLU A 293 -24.40 -21.60 26.68
C GLU A 293 -25.01 -21.15 25.33
N SER A 294 -24.15 -20.74 24.38
CA SER A 294 -24.52 -20.68 22.97
C SER A 294 -23.27 -20.88 22.10
N PRO A 295 -23.40 -21.69 21.05
CA PRO A 295 -22.27 -22.05 20.19
C PRO A 295 -21.91 -20.90 19.26
N SER A 296 -20.62 -20.66 19.14
CA SER A 296 -19.93 -19.77 18.20
C SER A 296 -19.64 -18.37 18.70
N HIS A 297 -18.38 -18.12 19.06
CA HIS A 297 -17.74 -16.80 19.10
C HIS A 297 -17.69 -16.21 17.68
N ARG A 298 -18.79 -15.62 17.25
CA ARG A 298 -18.93 -15.08 15.91
C ARG A 298 -18.70 -13.58 15.97
N ALA A 299 -17.74 -13.07 15.18
CA ALA A 299 -17.60 -11.63 15.00
C ALA A 299 -18.93 -11.04 14.51
N GLU A 300 -19.38 -9.94 15.12
CA GLU A 300 -20.61 -9.26 14.74
C GLU A 300 -20.50 -8.65 13.34
N MET A 301 -19.30 -8.28 12.93
CA MET A 301 -19.03 -7.65 11.64
C MET A 301 -17.83 -8.27 10.93
N THR A 302 -17.90 -8.36 9.60
CA THR A 302 -16.81 -8.81 8.73
C THR A 302 -16.40 -7.70 7.80
N LEU A 303 -15.11 -7.34 7.81
CA LEU A 303 -14.48 -6.45 6.84
C LEU A 303 -13.72 -7.27 5.80
N ILE A 304 -13.76 -6.86 4.52
CA ILE A 304 -12.98 -7.49 3.45
C ILE A 304 -12.13 -6.41 2.80
N GLY A 305 -10.79 -6.59 2.80
CA GLY A 305 -9.91 -5.63 2.16
C GLY A 305 -8.44 -5.78 2.53
N GLU A 306 -7.68 -4.72 2.33
CA GLU A 306 -6.27 -4.62 2.62
C GLU A 306 -6.02 -4.68 4.13
N PRO A 307 -5.04 -5.48 4.63
CA PRO A 307 -4.98 -5.85 6.04
C PRO A 307 -4.69 -4.68 6.98
N VAL A 308 -3.85 -3.71 6.60
CA VAL A 308 -3.50 -2.57 7.47
C VAL A 308 -4.66 -1.60 7.59
N THR A 309 -5.29 -1.27 6.48
CA THR A 309 -6.45 -0.36 6.44
C THR A 309 -7.66 -0.97 7.13
N MET A 310 -7.96 -2.25 6.85
CA MET A 310 -9.08 -2.95 7.49
C MET A 310 -8.81 -3.29 8.95
N GLY A 311 -7.57 -3.63 9.33
CA GLY A 311 -7.17 -3.82 10.72
C GLY A 311 -7.31 -2.53 11.55
N SER A 312 -6.92 -1.39 10.98
CA SER A 312 -7.09 -0.08 11.61
C SER A 312 -8.56 0.33 11.74
N LEU A 313 -9.37 0.06 10.70
CA LEU A 313 -10.80 0.29 10.73
C LEU A 313 -11.49 -0.60 11.76
N ALA A 314 -11.12 -1.88 11.82
CA ALA A 314 -11.63 -2.80 12.83
C ALA A 314 -11.32 -2.33 14.25
N ALA A 315 -10.08 -1.90 14.52
CA ALA A 315 -9.71 -1.34 15.82
C ALA A 315 -10.52 -0.07 16.15
N ALA A 316 -10.75 0.81 15.17
CA ALA A 316 -11.58 2.01 15.36
C ALA A 316 -13.03 1.65 15.71
N ILE A 317 -13.62 0.66 15.04
CA ILE A 317 -14.99 0.18 15.30
C ILE A 317 -15.08 -0.44 16.69
N GLU A 318 -14.14 -1.31 17.06
CA GLU A 318 -14.11 -1.96 18.37
C GLU A 318 -13.95 -0.96 19.50
N LEU A 319 -13.08 0.05 19.35
CA LEU A 319 -12.87 1.13 20.32
C LEU A 319 -14.09 2.05 20.47
N GLN A 320 -14.83 2.28 19.38
CA GLN A 320 -15.93 3.24 19.38
C GLN A 320 -17.27 2.60 19.74
N TYR A 321 -17.53 1.38 19.29
CA TYR A 321 -18.84 0.73 19.39
C TYR A 321 -18.84 -0.54 20.24
N SER A 322 -17.68 -1.01 20.70
CA SER A 322 -17.51 -2.27 21.45
C SER A 322 -18.09 -3.48 20.72
N ARG A 323 -17.98 -3.50 19.40
CA ARG A 323 -18.45 -4.60 18.53
C ARG A 323 -17.26 -5.39 18.01
N SER A 324 -17.32 -6.71 18.11
CA SER A 324 -16.27 -7.56 17.57
C SER A 324 -16.25 -7.56 16.03
N VAL A 325 -15.06 -7.40 15.47
CA VAL A 325 -14.84 -7.35 14.02
C VAL A 325 -13.85 -8.43 13.62
N ARG A 326 -14.01 -9.04 12.47
CA ARG A 326 -12.97 -9.85 11.83
C ARG A 326 -12.62 -9.27 10.46
N VAL A 327 -11.39 -9.46 10.05
CA VAL A 327 -10.91 -9.08 8.73
C VAL A 327 -10.64 -10.32 7.88
N LEU A 328 -11.19 -10.34 6.67
CA LEU A 328 -10.86 -11.31 5.63
C LEU A 328 -10.03 -10.59 4.56
N CYS A 329 -8.78 -10.98 4.42
CA CYS A 329 -7.86 -10.34 3.49
C CYS A 329 -7.71 -11.17 2.22
N PRO A 330 -8.03 -10.63 1.03
CA PRO A 330 -7.88 -11.35 -0.23
C PRO A 330 -6.48 -11.25 -0.85
N LEU A 331 -5.55 -10.50 -0.21
CA LEU A 331 -4.22 -10.22 -0.71
C LEU A 331 -3.21 -11.28 -0.30
N GLU A 332 -2.07 -11.34 -1.02
CA GLU A 332 -1.03 -12.36 -0.82
C GLU A 332 -0.07 -12.03 0.34
N GLU A 333 0.37 -10.77 0.45
CA GLU A 333 1.38 -10.37 1.44
C GLU A 333 0.71 -9.94 2.76
N THR A 334 0.41 -10.91 3.62
CA THR A 334 -0.31 -10.68 4.90
C THR A 334 0.51 -11.03 6.14
N GLU A 335 1.75 -11.52 5.97
CA GLU A 335 2.58 -11.97 7.09
C GLU A 335 2.90 -10.82 8.06
N GLY A 336 2.57 -11.05 9.32
CA GLY A 336 2.85 -10.10 10.42
C GLY A 336 1.91 -8.89 10.48
N VAL A 337 0.87 -8.81 9.64
CA VAL A 337 -0.11 -7.72 9.65
C VAL A 337 -1.55 -8.15 9.95
N LEU A 338 -1.86 -9.43 9.85
CA LEU A 338 -3.13 -9.96 10.32
C LEU A 338 -3.08 -10.23 11.83
N THR A 339 -4.18 -9.92 12.52
CA THR A 339 -4.32 -10.16 13.95
C THR A 339 -4.99 -11.53 14.23
N PRO A 340 -4.86 -12.08 15.45
CA PRO A 340 -5.59 -13.30 15.79
C PRO A 340 -7.10 -13.16 15.54
N GLY A 341 -7.66 -14.08 14.77
CA GLY A 341 -9.07 -14.05 14.34
C GLY A 341 -9.32 -13.46 12.95
N ASP A 342 -8.33 -12.80 12.36
CA ASP A 342 -8.34 -12.37 10.96
C ASP A 342 -7.73 -13.47 10.07
N GLU A 343 -8.14 -13.53 8.80
CA GLU A 343 -7.72 -14.59 7.89
C GLU A 343 -7.34 -14.05 6.51
N ALA A 344 -6.27 -14.61 5.93
CA ALA A 344 -5.98 -14.47 4.51
C ALA A 344 -6.86 -15.45 3.73
N VAL A 345 -7.63 -14.96 2.77
CA VAL A 345 -8.61 -15.74 2.02
C VAL A 345 -8.47 -15.47 0.53
N CYS A 346 -7.73 -16.33 -0.16
CA CYS A 346 -7.54 -16.23 -1.61
C CYS A 346 -8.65 -17.00 -2.36
N GLY A 347 -9.27 -16.33 -3.33
CA GLY A 347 -10.25 -16.92 -4.24
C GLY A 347 -11.70 -16.84 -3.79
N GLU A 348 -12.60 -16.84 -4.79
CA GLU A 348 -14.04 -16.62 -4.60
C GLU A 348 -14.71 -17.70 -3.74
N GLU A 349 -14.43 -18.98 -4.04
CA GLU A 349 -15.10 -20.10 -3.35
C GLU A 349 -14.82 -20.11 -1.84
N MET A 350 -13.57 -19.84 -1.46
CA MET A 350 -13.17 -19.79 -0.06
C MET A 350 -13.76 -18.56 0.64
N MET A 351 -13.78 -17.42 -0.03
CA MET A 351 -14.39 -16.18 0.49
C MET A 351 -15.91 -16.39 0.72
N GLU A 352 -16.62 -16.97 -0.23
CA GLU A 352 -18.05 -17.28 -0.10
C GLU A 352 -18.31 -18.22 1.07
N GLU A 353 -17.49 -19.25 1.27
CA GLU A 353 -17.59 -20.17 2.41
C GLU A 353 -17.45 -19.43 3.74
N LYS A 354 -16.45 -18.55 3.86
CA LYS A 354 -16.22 -17.75 5.07
C LYS A 354 -17.34 -16.74 5.36
N LEU A 355 -18.08 -16.32 4.32
CA LEU A 355 -19.17 -15.34 4.44
C LEU A 355 -20.54 -15.97 4.72
N LYS A 356 -20.73 -17.29 4.58
CA LYS A 356 -22.05 -17.97 4.67
C LYS A 356 -22.91 -17.51 5.82
N ASP A 357 -22.29 -17.22 6.90
CA ASP A 357 -22.96 -16.88 8.14
C ASP A 357 -22.73 -15.44 8.60
N ALA A 358 -22.13 -14.58 7.80
CA ALA A 358 -21.88 -13.20 8.16
C ALA A 358 -23.17 -12.37 8.12
N GLY A 359 -23.51 -11.71 9.24
CA GLY A 359 -24.68 -10.85 9.35
C GLY A 359 -24.45 -9.43 8.85
N ILE A 360 -23.26 -8.86 9.13
CA ILE A 360 -22.85 -7.53 8.71
C ILE A 360 -21.54 -7.64 7.95
N ILE A 361 -21.49 -7.09 6.74
CA ILE A 361 -20.32 -7.15 5.86
C ILE A 361 -20.02 -5.74 5.36
N ALA A 362 -18.77 -5.32 5.44
CA ALA A 362 -18.29 -4.13 4.75
C ALA A 362 -17.15 -4.52 3.80
N ALA A 363 -17.33 -4.23 2.51
CA ALA A 363 -16.43 -4.67 1.45
C ALA A 363 -16.61 -3.83 0.17
N ASP A 364 -15.68 -4.01 -0.77
CA ASP A 364 -15.89 -3.50 -2.13
C ASP A 364 -17.18 -4.06 -2.73
N PRO A 365 -17.95 -3.24 -3.46
CA PRO A 365 -19.23 -3.66 -4.07
C PRO A 365 -19.14 -4.92 -4.95
N LEU A 366 -17.97 -5.24 -5.49
CA LEU A 366 -17.75 -6.49 -6.25
C LEU A 366 -18.01 -7.76 -5.43
N TYR A 367 -17.87 -7.71 -4.11
CA TYR A 367 -18.12 -8.86 -3.24
C TYR A 367 -19.61 -9.15 -3.03
N ARG A 368 -20.49 -8.19 -3.33
CA ARG A 368 -21.95 -8.34 -3.11
C ARG A 368 -22.56 -9.63 -3.68
N PRO A 369 -22.18 -10.11 -4.88
CA PRO A 369 -22.76 -11.34 -5.47
C PRO A 369 -22.50 -12.62 -4.68
N ILE A 370 -21.45 -12.66 -3.85
CA ILE A 370 -21.08 -13.85 -3.05
C ILE A 370 -21.48 -13.73 -1.58
N CYS A 371 -22.05 -12.59 -1.17
CA CYS A 371 -22.52 -12.38 0.19
C CYS A 371 -23.92 -13.00 0.40
N PRO A 372 -24.27 -13.42 1.64
CA PRO A 372 -25.64 -13.82 1.98
C PRO A 372 -26.65 -12.73 1.65
N LYS A 373 -27.82 -13.13 1.16
CA LYS A 373 -28.86 -12.19 0.70
C LYS A 373 -29.46 -11.35 1.84
N ASP A 374 -29.48 -11.90 3.03
CA ASP A 374 -29.98 -11.31 4.27
C ASP A 374 -28.92 -10.53 5.06
N ALA A 375 -27.65 -10.59 4.65
CA ALA A 375 -26.61 -9.82 5.27
C ALA A 375 -26.76 -8.31 5.00
N GLN A 376 -26.57 -7.51 6.03
CA GLN A 376 -26.40 -6.06 5.88
C GLN A 376 -25.06 -5.78 5.25
N PHE A 377 -25.05 -5.11 4.09
CA PHE A 377 -23.84 -4.86 3.31
C PHE A 377 -23.54 -3.36 3.23
N PHE A 378 -22.37 -2.99 3.69
CA PHE A 378 -21.80 -1.64 3.58
C PHE A 378 -20.77 -1.58 2.44
N GLU A 379 -20.97 -0.68 1.50
CA GLU A 379 -20.07 -0.51 0.37
C GLU A 379 -18.80 0.25 0.81
N LEU A 380 -17.64 -0.40 0.64
CA LEU A 380 -16.30 0.17 0.78
C LEU A 380 -15.54 0.00 -0.54
N PRO A 381 -15.79 0.84 -1.55
CA PRO A 381 -15.12 0.73 -2.83
C PRO A 381 -13.60 0.92 -2.69
N HIS A 382 -12.84 0.09 -3.42
CA HIS A 382 -11.39 0.07 -3.38
C HIS A 382 -10.84 0.02 -4.82
N ILE A 383 -9.94 0.94 -5.18
CA ILE A 383 -9.45 1.06 -6.56
C ILE A 383 -8.76 -0.22 -7.03
N ALA A 384 -7.90 -0.80 -6.20
CA ALA A 384 -7.20 -2.03 -6.59
C ALA A 384 -8.13 -3.24 -6.79
N PHE A 385 -9.36 -3.22 -6.26
CA PHE A 385 -10.31 -4.32 -6.39
C PHE A 385 -11.29 -4.11 -7.55
N SER A 386 -11.85 -2.92 -7.68
CA SER A 386 -12.89 -2.62 -8.66
C SER A 386 -12.53 -1.55 -9.69
N GLY A 387 -11.27 -1.10 -9.71
CA GLY A 387 -10.84 -0.02 -10.59
C GLY A 387 -11.63 1.26 -10.32
N ARG A 388 -11.87 2.02 -11.38
CA ARG A 388 -12.58 3.32 -11.32
C ARG A 388 -14.10 3.20 -11.36
N ILE A 389 -14.66 1.97 -11.38
CA ILE A 389 -16.11 1.75 -11.49
C ILE A 389 -16.88 2.47 -10.39
N TYR A 390 -16.35 2.44 -9.18
CA TYR A 390 -16.98 3.05 -7.99
C TYR A 390 -16.24 4.29 -7.47
N LEU A 391 -15.37 4.91 -8.26
CA LEU A 391 -14.55 6.06 -7.84
C LEU A 391 -15.34 7.15 -7.11
N LYS A 392 -16.53 7.51 -7.61
CA LYS A 392 -17.39 8.53 -6.99
C LYS A 392 -17.99 8.11 -5.63
N LYS A 393 -17.87 6.85 -5.26
CA LYS A 393 -18.38 6.29 -3.99
C LYS A 393 -17.28 6.06 -2.96
N ILE A 394 -16.00 6.25 -3.33
CA ILE A 394 -14.89 6.13 -2.40
C ILE A 394 -15.02 7.21 -1.34
N LYS A 395 -14.92 6.81 -0.09
CA LYS A 395 -15.05 7.70 1.07
C LYS A 395 -13.69 7.93 1.72
N GLN A 396 -13.56 9.09 2.36
CA GLN A 396 -12.36 9.39 3.15
C GLN A 396 -12.25 8.44 4.36
N MET A 397 -11.05 7.93 4.63
CA MET A 397 -10.80 6.98 5.71
C MET A 397 -11.33 7.40 7.10
N PRO A 398 -11.18 8.66 7.56
CA PRO A 398 -11.77 9.08 8.83
C PRO A 398 -13.29 8.99 8.90
N GLY A 399 -14.00 9.07 7.75
CA GLY A 399 -15.45 8.97 7.67
C GLY A 399 -15.99 7.53 7.63
N PHE A 400 -15.13 6.51 7.52
CA PHE A 400 -15.60 5.12 7.54
C PHE A 400 -16.14 4.69 8.90
N ALA A 401 -15.59 5.21 9.98
CA ALA A 401 -16.08 4.90 11.32
C ALA A 401 -17.51 5.43 11.57
N ASP A 402 -17.98 6.40 10.80
CA ASP A 402 -19.33 6.99 10.93
C ASP A 402 -20.37 6.25 10.08
N LEU A 403 -19.98 5.19 9.34
CA LEU A 403 -20.84 4.42 8.46
C LEU A 403 -21.61 3.30 9.16
N ILE A 404 -21.31 3.03 10.39
CA ILE A 404 -21.77 1.91 11.21
C ILE A 404 -22.42 2.43 12.49
#